data_9fc0cc550be066da65e5f9d8421294d4
#
_entry.id   9fc0cc550be066da65e5f9d8421294d4
#
_cell.length_a   1.000
_cell.length_b   1.000
_cell.length_c   1.000
_cell.angle_alpha   90.00
_cell.angle_beta   90.00
_cell.angle_gamma   90.00
#
_symmetry.space_group_name_H-M   'P 1'
#
loop_
_entity.id
_entity.type
_entity.pdbx_description
1 polymer ?
#
loop_
_entity_poly.entity_id
_entity_poly.type
_entity_poly.pdbx_seq_one_letter_code
_entity_poly.pdbx_strand_id
1 'polypeptide(L)'
;MEVSGFPTSSDIYLEIDGKKVADERGEIQIVKDGISGIPVFQLCSQVAAALDAGSQVICELDFLPDWDNEKVEQWMEKYGRDYLQGIVHKKWVKVLEKKKNLAELLKQYPVKITDTFGMERAQVTAGGVPLSEVDIPSMESKKVENLYLTGELLDVDGICGGYNLHFAWATGYLCARQITADQEA
;
A
#
# COMPACT_ATOMS: atom_id res chain seq x y z
N MET A 1 -14.23 -14.25 2.38
CA MET A 1 -14.13 -13.55 3.68
C MET A 1 -15.45 -12.81 3.93
N GLU A 2 -16.06 -12.93 5.13
CA GLU A 2 -17.41 -12.40 5.40
C GLU A 2 -17.49 -10.87 5.61
N VAL A 3 -16.36 -10.15 5.55
CA VAL A 3 -16.22 -8.75 6.01
C VAL A 3 -15.92 -7.78 4.87
N SER A 4 -16.56 -7.89 3.73
CA SER A 4 -16.29 -6.98 2.60
C SER A 4 -17.04 -5.64 2.69
N GLY A 5 -16.41 -4.57 2.23
CA GLY A 5 -17.04 -3.28 1.93
C GLY A 5 -17.14 -2.26 3.07
N PHE A 6 -16.30 -2.35 4.13
CA PHE A 6 -16.29 -1.36 5.21
C PHE A 6 -14.86 -0.91 5.53
N PRO A 7 -14.61 0.40 5.52
CA PRO A 7 -13.33 0.95 5.94
C PRO A 7 -13.14 0.75 7.45
N THR A 8 -11.94 0.41 7.84
CA THR A 8 -11.50 0.37 9.24
C THR A 8 -10.24 1.21 9.31
N SER A 9 -10.25 2.27 10.11
CA SER A 9 -9.03 3.02 10.41
C SER A 9 -8.14 2.15 11.27
N SER A 10 -7.00 1.76 10.74
CA SER A 10 -6.09 0.79 11.34
C SER A 10 -4.66 1.11 10.98
N ASP A 11 -3.72 0.66 11.80
CA ASP A 11 -2.35 0.49 11.33
C ASP A 11 -2.22 -0.87 10.65
N ILE A 12 -1.44 -0.91 9.58
CA ILE A 12 -1.06 -2.12 8.88
C ILE A 12 0.46 -2.25 8.90
N TYR A 13 0.93 -3.39 9.34
CA TYR A 13 2.34 -3.73 9.37
C TYR A 13 2.63 -4.81 8.35
N LEU A 14 3.62 -4.58 7.50
CA LEU A 14 4.09 -5.57 6.54
C LEU A 14 5.23 -6.38 7.13
N GLU A 15 5.03 -7.69 7.18
CA GLU A 15 6.03 -8.66 7.59
C GLU A 15 6.43 -9.54 6.39
N ILE A 16 7.74 -9.66 6.15
CA ILE A 16 8.34 -10.51 5.14
C ILE A 16 9.31 -11.47 5.84
N ASP A 17 9.08 -12.78 5.69
CA ASP A 17 9.88 -13.84 6.30
C ASP A 17 10.11 -13.66 7.81
N GLY A 18 9.05 -13.27 8.55
CA GLY A 18 9.08 -13.07 9.98
C GLY A 18 9.73 -11.76 10.44
N LYS A 19 9.97 -10.81 9.52
CA LYS A 19 10.53 -9.49 9.86
C LYS A 19 9.59 -8.38 9.42
N LYS A 20 9.25 -7.50 10.33
CA LYS A 20 8.53 -6.26 10.03
C LYS A 20 9.44 -5.35 9.17
N VAL A 21 8.96 -4.99 7.98
CA VAL A 21 9.73 -4.21 6.98
C VAL A 21 9.13 -2.84 6.69
N ALA A 22 7.82 -2.68 6.88
CA ALA A 22 7.14 -1.41 6.66
C ALA A 22 5.86 -1.34 7.48
N ASP A 23 5.34 -0.13 7.65
CA ASP A 23 4.02 0.12 8.24
C ASP A 23 3.35 1.34 7.59
N GLU A 24 2.02 1.32 7.61
CA GLU A 24 1.18 2.40 7.11
C GLU A 24 -0.05 2.56 8.01
N ARG A 25 -0.62 3.77 8.04
CA ARG A 25 -1.86 4.07 8.78
C ARG A 25 -2.92 4.62 7.85
N GLY A 26 -4.16 4.15 8.01
CA GLY A 26 -5.31 4.70 7.32
C GLY A 26 -6.49 3.74 7.22
N GLU A 27 -7.41 4.05 6.33
CA GLU A 27 -8.59 3.23 6.12
C GLU A 27 -8.26 1.98 5.30
N ILE A 28 -8.41 0.81 5.93
CA ILE A 28 -8.24 -0.48 5.29
C ILE A 28 -9.62 -1.07 4.98
N GLN A 29 -9.80 -1.46 3.74
CA GLN A 29 -11.03 -2.10 3.25
C GLN A 29 -10.82 -3.60 3.12
N ILE A 30 -11.67 -4.39 3.77
CA ILE A 30 -11.72 -5.82 3.54
C ILE A 30 -12.65 -6.08 2.36
N VAL A 31 -12.10 -6.63 1.31
CA VAL A 31 -12.82 -7.04 0.10
C VAL A 31 -13.00 -8.56 0.07
N LYS A 32 -13.80 -9.06 -0.88
CA LYS A 32 -14.11 -10.49 -0.98
C LYS A 32 -12.86 -11.37 -0.99
N ASP A 33 -11.84 -10.94 -1.71
CA ASP A 33 -10.66 -11.74 -2.00
C ASP A 33 -9.38 -11.18 -1.34
N GLY A 34 -9.49 -10.24 -0.37
CA GLY A 34 -8.31 -9.70 0.31
C GLY A 34 -8.55 -8.39 1.06
N ILE A 35 -7.51 -7.56 1.07
CA ILE A 35 -7.50 -6.22 1.66
C ILE A 35 -7.22 -5.16 0.59
N SER A 36 -7.69 -3.94 0.82
CA SER A 36 -7.54 -2.80 -0.08
C SER A 36 -7.51 -1.50 0.73
N GLY A 37 -7.33 -0.38 0.08
CA GLY A 37 -7.22 0.95 0.68
C GLY A 37 -5.84 1.56 0.48
N ILE A 38 -5.72 2.85 0.74
CA ILE A 38 -4.46 3.58 0.50
C ILE A 38 -3.26 2.95 1.22
N PRO A 39 -3.35 2.55 2.51
CA PRO A 39 -2.23 1.89 3.19
C PRO A 39 -1.77 0.61 2.48
N VAL A 40 -2.73 -0.18 1.97
CA VAL A 40 -2.42 -1.40 1.23
C VAL A 40 -1.71 -1.09 -0.09
N PHE A 41 -2.16 -0.05 -0.81
CA PHE A 41 -1.53 0.38 -2.07
C PHE A 41 -0.09 0.86 -1.86
N GLN A 42 0.18 1.56 -0.74
CA GLN A 42 1.54 2.00 -0.40
C GLN A 42 2.52 0.83 -0.17
N LEU A 43 2.01 -0.28 0.39
CA LEU A 43 2.81 -1.48 0.65
C LEU A 43 2.91 -2.42 -0.55
N CYS A 44 2.08 -2.21 -1.59
CA CYS A 44 1.83 -3.21 -2.63
C CYS A 44 3.08 -3.55 -3.47
N SER A 45 3.95 -2.58 -3.76
CA SER A 45 5.19 -2.82 -4.51
C SER A 45 6.14 -3.75 -3.76
N GLN A 46 6.30 -3.53 -2.45
CA GLN A 46 7.13 -4.39 -1.59
C GLN A 46 6.53 -5.79 -1.45
N VAL A 47 5.20 -5.88 -1.33
CA VAL A 47 4.47 -7.15 -1.30
C VAL A 47 4.68 -7.93 -2.60
N ALA A 48 4.51 -7.30 -3.75
CA ALA A 48 4.69 -7.94 -5.05
C ALA A 48 6.12 -8.47 -5.21
N ALA A 49 7.13 -7.64 -4.93
CA ALA A 49 8.54 -8.04 -5.01
C ALA A 49 8.88 -9.21 -4.07
N ALA A 50 8.33 -9.22 -2.86
CA ALA A 50 8.55 -10.31 -1.90
C ALA A 50 7.90 -11.62 -2.35
N LEU A 51 6.67 -11.57 -2.88
CA LEU A 51 5.97 -12.74 -3.42
C LEU A 51 6.70 -13.31 -4.65
N ASP A 52 7.17 -12.45 -5.55
CA ASP A 52 7.96 -12.86 -6.73
C ASP A 52 9.28 -13.53 -6.31
N ALA A 53 9.88 -13.09 -5.21
CA ALA A 53 11.05 -13.73 -4.61
C ALA A 53 10.74 -15.04 -3.86
N GLY A 54 9.47 -15.42 -3.72
CA GLY A 54 9.02 -16.62 -3.02
C GLY A 54 8.98 -16.49 -1.50
N SER A 55 9.03 -15.27 -0.97
CA SER A 55 8.97 -14.98 0.47
C SER A 55 7.57 -15.19 1.06
N GLN A 56 7.51 -15.45 2.35
CA GLN A 56 6.26 -15.45 3.09
C GLN A 56 5.89 -14.01 3.46
N VAL A 57 4.68 -13.60 3.09
CA VAL A 57 4.17 -12.24 3.33
C VAL A 57 2.95 -12.28 4.24
N ILE A 58 3.00 -11.49 5.31
CA ILE A 58 1.89 -11.29 6.25
C ILE A 58 1.65 -9.79 6.42
N CYS A 59 0.41 -9.37 6.37
CA CYS A 59 -0.01 -8.04 6.82
C CYS A 59 -0.70 -8.19 8.18
N GLU A 60 -0.16 -7.56 9.20
CA GLU A 60 -0.79 -7.50 10.52
C GLU A 60 -1.62 -6.21 10.64
N LEU A 61 -2.89 -6.35 11.03
CA LEU A 61 -3.80 -5.23 11.22
C LEU A 61 -3.92 -4.90 12.70
N ASP A 62 -3.69 -3.65 13.07
CA ASP A 62 -4.01 -3.08 14.37
C ASP A 62 -5.30 -2.27 14.26
N PHE A 63 -6.38 -2.77 14.85
CA PHE A 63 -7.69 -2.11 14.81
C PHE A 63 -7.81 -0.95 15.81
N LEU A 64 -6.88 -0.85 16.74
CA LEU A 64 -6.90 0.13 17.83
C LEU A 64 -5.53 0.82 17.95
N PRO A 65 -5.07 1.52 16.91
CA PRO A 65 -3.70 2.04 16.83
C PRO A 65 -3.37 3.04 17.93
N ASP A 66 -4.38 3.73 18.49
CA ASP A 66 -4.21 4.71 19.57
C ASP A 66 -4.33 4.09 20.98
N TRP A 67 -4.45 2.77 21.06
CA TRP A 67 -4.49 2.02 22.31
C TRP A 67 -3.27 1.11 22.42
N ASP A 68 -2.62 1.13 23.58
CA ASP A 68 -1.62 0.12 23.90
C ASP A 68 -2.27 -1.19 24.35
N ASN A 69 -1.48 -2.24 24.50
CA ASN A 69 -1.96 -3.56 24.88
C ASN A 69 -2.64 -3.56 26.25
N GLU A 70 -2.08 -2.79 27.20
CA GLU A 70 -2.61 -2.70 28.56
C GLU A 70 -4.03 -2.10 28.57
N LYS A 71 -4.25 -1.05 27.80
CA LYS A 71 -5.57 -0.42 27.64
C LYS A 71 -6.58 -1.37 26.97
N VAL A 72 -6.15 -2.15 25.98
CA VAL A 72 -7.01 -3.17 25.36
C VAL A 72 -7.42 -4.24 26.38
N GLU A 73 -6.47 -4.75 27.16
CA GLU A 73 -6.73 -5.74 28.19
C GLU A 73 -7.68 -5.20 29.28
N GLN A 74 -7.43 -4.02 29.81
CA GLN A 74 -8.29 -3.35 30.81
C GLN A 74 -9.70 -3.13 30.25
N TRP A 75 -9.81 -2.74 28.98
CA TRP A 75 -11.13 -2.58 28.34
C TRP A 75 -11.85 -3.92 28.20
N MET A 76 -11.15 -4.97 27.81
CA MET A 76 -11.69 -6.32 27.68
C MET A 76 -12.14 -6.91 29.02
N GLU A 77 -11.37 -6.68 30.10
CA GLU A 77 -11.74 -7.07 31.46
C GLU A 77 -13.00 -6.36 31.95
N LYS A 78 -13.10 -5.07 31.66
CA LYS A 78 -14.21 -4.23 32.12
C LYS A 78 -15.52 -4.48 31.37
N TYR A 79 -15.45 -4.61 30.06
CA TYR A 79 -16.65 -4.64 29.21
C TYR A 79 -16.92 -6.01 28.57
N GLY A 80 -15.90 -6.82 28.38
CA GLY A 80 -16.03 -8.14 27.79
C GLY A 80 -16.32 -8.11 26.28
N ARG A 81 -16.56 -9.31 25.75
CA ARG A 81 -16.75 -9.53 24.29
C ARG A 81 -18.05 -8.92 23.74
N ASP A 82 -19.06 -8.80 24.55
CA ASP A 82 -20.38 -8.31 24.13
C ASP A 82 -20.35 -6.85 23.67
N TYR A 83 -19.34 -6.11 24.09
CA TYR A 83 -19.17 -4.69 23.75
C TYR A 83 -18.20 -4.42 22.58
N LEU A 84 -17.69 -5.47 21.91
CA LEU A 84 -16.79 -5.32 20.76
C LEU A 84 -17.32 -4.39 19.67
N GLN A 85 -18.64 -4.34 19.47
CA GLN A 85 -19.27 -3.43 18.51
C GLN A 85 -19.05 -1.94 18.81
N GLY A 86 -18.58 -1.59 20.00
CA GLY A 86 -18.22 -0.23 20.36
C GLY A 86 -16.82 0.19 19.92
N ILE A 87 -15.97 -0.77 19.56
CA ILE A 87 -14.56 -0.51 19.20
C ILE A 87 -14.17 -1.03 17.82
N VAL A 88 -14.91 -1.99 17.26
CA VAL A 88 -14.69 -2.48 15.90
C VAL A 88 -16.03 -2.57 15.15
N HIS A 89 -15.96 -2.48 13.83
CA HIS A 89 -17.15 -2.59 13.00
C HIS A 89 -17.88 -3.94 13.19
N LYS A 90 -19.21 -3.93 13.18
CA LYS A 90 -20.09 -5.11 13.47
C LYS A 90 -19.74 -6.39 12.70
N LYS A 91 -19.16 -6.29 11.52
CA LYS A 91 -18.72 -7.47 10.74
C LYS A 91 -17.46 -8.11 11.33
N TRP A 92 -16.55 -7.30 11.87
CA TRP A 92 -15.38 -7.79 12.59
C TRP A 92 -15.77 -8.47 13.90
N VAL A 93 -16.80 -7.98 14.58
CA VAL A 93 -17.33 -8.63 15.78
C VAL A 93 -17.61 -10.11 15.53
N LYS A 94 -18.31 -10.44 14.43
CA LYS A 94 -18.63 -11.83 14.06
C LYS A 94 -17.40 -12.72 13.83
N VAL A 95 -16.30 -12.13 13.36
CA VAL A 95 -15.04 -12.85 13.11
C VAL A 95 -14.26 -13.01 14.41
N LEU A 96 -14.20 -11.95 15.21
CA LEU A 96 -13.38 -11.86 16.42
C LEU A 96 -14.02 -12.53 17.63
N GLU A 97 -15.34 -12.45 17.79
CA GLU A 97 -16.07 -12.98 18.97
C GLU A 97 -15.78 -14.46 19.28
N LYS A 98 -15.48 -15.25 18.25
CA LYS A 98 -15.18 -16.69 18.36
C LYS A 98 -13.71 -17.02 18.64
N LYS A 99 -12.84 -16.01 18.64
CA LYS A 99 -11.39 -16.19 18.80
C LYS A 99 -10.99 -16.20 20.28
N LYS A 100 -9.99 -17.00 20.64
CA LYS A 100 -9.54 -17.11 22.04
C LYS A 100 -8.71 -15.90 22.49
N ASN A 101 -7.73 -15.48 21.70
CA ASN A 101 -6.77 -14.41 22.02
C ASN A 101 -7.27 -13.07 21.47
N LEU A 102 -8.39 -12.59 21.98
CA LEU A 102 -9.09 -11.45 21.38
C LEU A 102 -8.30 -10.13 21.52
N ALA A 103 -7.68 -9.88 22.68
CA ALA A 103 -6.89 -8.66 22.90
C ALA A 103 -5.70 -8.60 21.94
N GLU A 104 -4.99 -9.70 21.78
CA GLU A 104 -3.89 -9.83 20.82
C GLU A 104 -4.37 -9.59 19.37
N LEU A 105 -5.48 -10.21 18.97
CA LEU A 105 -6.02 -10.08 17.62
C LEU A 105 -6.61 -8.69 17.32
N LEU A 106 -6.99 -7.93 18.32
CA LEU A 106 -7.36 -6.53 18.14
C LEU A 106 -6.16 -5.64 17.79
N LYS A 107 -4.97 -6.05 18.20
CA LYS A 107 -3.70 -5.34 17.98
C LYS A 107 -2.87 -5.92 16.82
N GLN A 108 -2.98 -7.23 16.58
CA GLN A 108 -2.15 -7.96 15.61
C GLN A 108 -2.97 -9.02 14.90
N TYR A 109 -3.91 -8.59 14.05
CA TYR A 109 -4.70 -9.54 13.26
C TYR A 109 -3.94 -9.93 12.00
N PRO A 110 -3.46 -11.18 11.88
CA PRO A 110 -2.64 -11.59 10.75
C PRO A 110 -3.51 -11.85 9.51
N VAL A 111 -3.10 -11.26 8.39
CA VAL A 111 -3.64 -11.52 7.05
C VAL A 111 -2.51 -12.04 6.20
N LYS A 112 -2.50 -13.34 5.93
CA LYS A 112 -1.54 -13.94 5.02
C LYS A 112 -1.83 -13.48 3.59
N ILE A 113 -0.83 -12.89 2.95
CA ILE A 113 -0.91 -12.47 1.55
C ILE A 113 -0.33 -13.59 0.68
N THR A 114 -1.09 -14.01 -0.30
CA THR A 114 -0.71 -15.13 -1.19
C THR A 114 -0.51 -14.68 -2.62
N ASP A 115 -1.05 -13.53 -3.00
CA ASP A 115 -0.97 -13.01 -4.35
C ASP A 115 -1.38 -11.53 -4.39
N THR A 116 -1.14 -10.86 -5.52
CA THR A 116 -1.70 -9.56 -5.89
C THR A 116 -2.75 -9.73 -6.98
N PHE A 117 -3.59 -8.71 -7.22
CA PHE A 117 -4.62 -8.81 -8.26
C PHE A 117 -4.07 -8.72 -9.70
N GLY A 118 -2.75 -8.56 -9.85
CA GLY A 118 -2.07 -8.51 -11.14
C GLY A 118 -2.35 -7.24 -11.96
N MET A 119 -1.84 -7.24 -13.19
CA MET A 119 -1.85 -6.09 -14.10
C MET A 119 -3.25 -5.58 -14.46
N GLU A 120 -4.25 -6.45 -14.49
CA GLU A 120 -5.63 -6.06 -14.85
C GLU A 120 -6.26 -5.07 -13.84
N ARG A 121 -5.77 -5.05 -12.60
CA ARG A 121 -6.25 -4.18 -11.53
C ARG A 121 -5.19 -3.21 -11.00
N ALA A 122 -3.99 -3.26 -11.54
CA ALA A 122 -2.92 -2.35 -11.16
C ALA A 122 -3.29 -0.92 -11.58
N GLN A 123 -3.10 0.03 -10.67
CA GLN A 123 -3.27 1.46 -10.95
C GLN A 123 -1.94 2.11 -11.35
N VAL A 124 -0.84 1.52 -10.90
CA VAL A 124 0.54 1.94 -11.18
C VAL A 124 1.35 0.67 -11.45
N THR A 125 2.31 0.76 -12.35
CA THR A 125 3.21 -0.34 -12.72
C THR A 125 4.61 -0.03 -12.22
N ALA A 126 5.21 -0.94 -11.47
CA ALA A 126 6.63 -0.84 -11.10
C ALA A 126 7.51 -1.28 -12.28
N GLY A 127 8.70 -0.67 -12.40
CA GLY A 127 9.63 -0.89 -13.51
C GLY A 127 9.48 0.16 -14.61
N GLY A 128 10.34 0.06 -15.62
CA GLY A 128 10.39 1.02 -16.72
C GLY A 128 11.83 1.34 -17.13
N VAL A 129 12.01 2.47 -17.80
CA VAL A 129 13.36 2.93 -18.19
C VAL A 129 14.04 3.57 -16.97
N PRO A 130 15.22 3.05 -16.55
CA PRO A 130 15.94 3.59 -15.42
C PRO A 130 16.29 5.08 -15.62
N LEU A 131 16.13 5.90 -14.59
CA LEU A 131 16.49 7.34 -14.63
C LEU A 131 17.97 7.58 -14.98
N SER A 132 18.84 6.62 -14.71
CA SER A 132 20.26 6.69 -15.10
C SER A 132 20.47 6.75 -16.62
N GLU A 133 19.50 6.31 -17.41
CA GLU A 133 19.52 6.29 -18.88
C GLU A 133 18.89 7.53 -19.51
N VAL A 134 18.40 8.46 -18.69
CA VAL A 134 17.73 9.68 -19.13
C VAL A 134 18.46 10.91 -18.60
N ASP A 135 18.59 11.94 -19.44
CA ASP A 135 19.02 13.27 -19.00
C ASP A 135 17.81 13.98 -18.36
N ILE A 136 17.85 14.12 -17.04
CA ILE A 136 16.67 14.57 -16.28
C ILE A 136 16.22 16.01 -16.63
N PRO A 137 17.15 16.99 -16.88
CA PRO A 137 16.72 18.34 -17.27
C PRO A 137 15.96 18.40 -18.60
N SER A 138 16.32 17.58 -19.57
CA SER A 138 15.72 17.54 -20.91
C SER A 138 14.69 16.42 -21.11
N MET A 139 14.76 15.40 -20.27
CA MET A 139 14.05 14.12 -20.44
C MET A 139 14.48 13.33 -21.68
N GLU A 140 15.64 13.64 -22.27
CA GLU A 140 16.20 12.95 -23.42
C GLU A 140 16.92 11.66 -23.03
N SER A 141 16.77 10.61 -23.84
CA SER A 141 17.49 9.36 -23.68
C SER A 141 19.01 9.56 -23.89
N LYS A 142 19.83 9.07 -22.96
CA LYS A 142 21.30 9.05 -23.13
C LYS A 142 21.78 8.01 -24.15
N LYS A 143 20.88 7.12 -24.63
CA LYS A 143 21.22 6.04 -25.57
C LYS A 143 20.77 6.33 -27.00
N VAL A 144 19.73 7.12 -27.16
CA VAL A 144 19.12 7.40 -28.47
C VAL A 144 18.85 8.90 -28.56
N GLU A 145 19.55 9.55 -29.46
CA GLU A 145 19.41 10.97 -29.74
C GLU A 145 17.98 11.31 -30.22
N ASN A 146 17.46 12.44 -29.78
CA ASN A 146 16.11 12.93 -30.10
C ASN A 146 14.96 12.02 -29.61
N LEU A 147 15.23 11.07 -28.70
CA LEU A 147 14.22 10.26 -28.04
C LEU A 147 13.98 10.80 -26.62
N TYR A 148 12.78 11.29 -26.37
CA TYR A 148 12.36 11.81 -25.07
C TYR A 148 11.45 10.83 -24.36
N LEU A 149 11.65 10.64 -23.04
CA LEU A 149 10.96 9.67 -22.22
C LEU A 149 10.31 10.38 -21.03
N THR A 150 9.00 10.21 -20.83
CA THR A 150 8.25 10.93 -19.81
C THR A 150 7.21 10.04 -19.12
N GLY A 151 6.76 10.46 -17.93
CA GLY A 151 5.69 9.80 -17.20
C GLY A 151 6.04 8.39 -16.74
N GLU A 152 5.04 7.52 -16.69
CA GLU A 152 5.12 6.17 -16.16
C GLU A 152 5.97 5.20 -17.00
N LEU A 153 6.45 5.64 -18.16
CA LEU A 153 7.47 4.89 -18.92
C LEU A 153 8.81 4.82 -18.18
N LEU A 154 9.07 5.80 -17.31
CA LEU A 154 10.25 5.84 -16.46
C LEU A 154 10.05 4.95 -15.23
N ASP A 155 11.16 4.35 -14.76
CA ASP A 155 11.15 3.53 -13.54
C ASP A 155 11.03 4.43 -12.28
N VAL A 156 9.83 4.97 -12.09
CA VAL A 156 9.44 5.82 -10.96
C VAL A 156 7.99 5.53 -10.61
N ASP A 157 7.77 4.92 -9.46
CA ASP A 157 6.47 4.78 -8.84
C ASP A 157 6.39 5.58 -7.53
N GLY A 158 5.59 6.61 -7.55
CA GLY A 158 5.36 7.48 -6.40
C GLY A 158 4.28 6.94 -5.48
N ILE A 159 4.27 7.45 -4.25
CA ILE A 159 3.23 7.14 -3.26
C ILE A 159 1.83 7.54 -3.76
N CYS A 160 0.79 6.91 -3.20
CA CYS A 160 -0.60 7.30 -3.48
C CYS A 160 -0.86 8.76 -3.08
N GLY A 161 -1.73 9.45 -3.84
CA GLY A 161 -2.08 10.85 -3.57
C GLY A 161 -1.81 11.80 -4.74
N GLY A 162 -1.73 11.29 -5.97
CA GLY A 162 -1.57 12.10 -7.19
C GLY A 162 -0.13 12.34 -7.61
N TYR A 163 0.85 11.82 -6.89
CA TYR A 163 2.29 12.02 -7.20
C TYR A 163 2.67 11.46 -8.58
N ASN A 164 2.15 10.31 -8.97
CA ASN A 164 2.41 9.70 -10.30
C ASN A 164 1.88 10.58 -11.43
N LEU A 165 0.67 11.13 -11.29
CA LEU A 165 0.12 12.08 -12.25
C LEU A 165 0.93 13.38 -12.30
N HIS A 166 1.34 13.89 -11.13
CA HIS A 166 2.15 15.10 -11.06
C HIS A 166 3.53 14.89 -11.73
N PHE A 167 4.15 13.73 -11.49
CA PHE A 167 5.40 13.34 -12.14
C PHE A 167 5.24 13.26 -13.67
N ALA A 168 4.16 12.65 -14.16
CA ALA A 168 3.89 12.56 -15.59
C ALA A 168 3.73 13.95 -16.23
N TRP A 169 3.00 14.86 -15.59
CA TRP A 169 2.86 16.24 -16.04
C TRP A 169 4.18 17.01 -16.01
N ALA A 170 4.95 16.88 -14.93
CA ALA A 170 6.21 17.59 -14.76
C ALA A 170 7.24 17.16 -15.81
N THR A 171 7.40 15.86 -16.03
CA THR A 171 8.33 15.33 -17.04
C THR A 171 7.91 15.68 -18.45
N GLY A 172 6.60 15.63 -18.77
CA GLY A 172 6.06 16.08 -20.05
C GLY A 172 6.33 17.58 -20.31
N TYR A 173 6.19 18.42 -19.28
CA TYR A 173 6.51 19.84 -19.36
C TYR A 173 8.00 20.10 -19.60
N LEU A 174 8.89 19.39 -18.89
CA LEU A 174 10.35 19.52 -19.09
C LEU A 174 10.74 19.16 -20.52
N CYS A 175 10.23 18.03 -21.01
CA CYS A 175 10.44 17.58 -22.38
C CYS A 175 9.98 18.64 -23.42
N ALA A 176 8.76 19.17 -23.28
CA ALA A 176 8.23 20.17 -24.20
C ALA A 176 9.08 21.46 -24.22
N ARG A 177 9.53 21.91 -23.05
CA ARG A 177 10.42 23.08 -22.94
C ARG A 177 11.75 22.87 -23.67
N GLN A 178 12.36 21.70 -23.54
CA GLN A 178 13.62 21.39 -24.19
C GLN A 178 13.48 21.40 -25.71
N ILE A 179 12.50 20.67 -26.24
CA ILE A 179 12.25 20.59 -27.68
C ILE A 179 12.00 21.98 -28.28
N THR A 180 11.29 22.88 -27.59
CA THR A 180 11.03 24.24 -28.06
C THR A 180 12.30 25.10 -28.04
N ALA A 181 13.12 24.97 -27.00
CA ALA A 181 14.39 25.71 -26.92
C ALA A 181 15.37 25.31 -28.03
N ASP A 182 15.44 24.05 -28.39
CA ASP A 182 16.29 23.52 -29.45
C ASP A 182 15.83 23.96 -30.85
N GLN A 183 14.55 24.32 -31.02
CA GLN A 183 14.03 24.84 -32.27
C GLN A 183 14.27 26.35 -32.47
N GLU A 184 14.55 27.07 -31.39
CA GLU A 184 14.83 28.50 -31.42
C GLU A 184 16.34 28.83 -31.47
N ALA A 185 17.22 27.82 -31.36
CA ALA A 185 18.67 27.95 -31.35
C ALA A 185 19.27 27.67 -32.76
#